data_b98753f70b8454950a46406062364b12
#
_entry.id   b98753f70b8454950a46406062364b12
#
_cell.length_a   1.000
_cell.length_b   1.000
_cell.length_c   1.000
_cell.angle_alpha   90.00
_cell.angle_beta   90.00
_cell.angle_gamma   90.00
#
_symmetry.space_group_name_H-M   'P 1'
#
loop_
_entity.id
_entity.type
_entity.pdbx_description
1 polymer ?
#
loop_
_entity_poly.entity_id
_entity_poly.type
_entity_poly.pdbx_seq_one_letter_code
_entity_poly.pdbx_strand_id
1 'polypeptide(L)'
;MPNLFNLPDPLPTQEQFDTLIPDHGVKIERILSTGQITPEGEWYDQDRDEWVILLQGNAKLEYEDGQTLSLKSGDHILIPAHKKHRVVYTST
;
A
#
# COMPACT_ATOMS: atom_id res chain seq x y z
N MET A 1 18.73 -14.91 5.26
CA MET A 1 18.09 -14.36 4.05
C MET A 1 17.04 -13.34 4.45
N PRO A 2 16.96 -12.21 3.76
CA PRO A 2 15.84 -11.27 3.96
C PRO A 2 14.50 -11.95 3.68
N ASN A 3 13.48 -11.61 4.46
CA ASN A 3 12.16 -12.20 4.33
C ASN A 3 11.11 -11.12 4.56
N LEU A 4 10.15 -11.02 3.65
CA LEU A 4 9.09 -10.00 3.72
C LEU A 4 8.19 -10.15 4.95
N PHE A 5 8.09 -11.36 5.50
CA PHE A 5 7.30 -11.62 6.70
C PHE A 5 8.06 -11.42 8.00
N ASN A 6 9.33 -11.02 7.92
CA ASN A 6 10.11 -10.65 9.09
C ASN A 6 9.77 -9.21 9.48
N LEU A 7 8.86 -9.05 10.44
CA LEU A 7 8.32 -7.76 10.83
C LEU A 7 9.09 -7.17 12.01
N PRO A 8 9.13 -5.82 12.15
CA PRO A 8 9.73 -5.20 13.30
C PRO A 8 8.96 -5.51 14.58
N ASP A 9 9.66 -5.59 15.70
CA ASP A 9 9.08 -5.80 17.02
C ASP A 9 9.60 -4.72 17.98
N PRO A 10 8.72 -3.82 18.46
CA PRO A 10 7.28 -3.77 18.23
C PRO A 10 6.91 -3.32 16.82
N LEU A 11 5.64 -3.60 16.42
CA LEU A 11 5.12 -3.09 15.16
C LEU A 11 5.06 -1.55 15.20
N PRO A 12 5.26 -0.89 14.04
CA PRO A 12 5.26 0.57 14.02
C PRO A 12 3.88 1.14 14.34
N THR A 13 3.87 2.32 14.97
CA THR A 13 2.64 3.05 15.30
C THR A 13 2.14 3.87 14.13
N GLN A 14 2.98 4.09 13.14
CA GLN A 14 2.64 4.78 11.89
C GLN A 14 2.92 3.86 10.72
N GLU A 15 2.31 4.14 9.58
CA GLU A 15 2.59 3.40 8.36
C GLU A 15 4.08 3.50 8.04
N GLN A 16 4.71 2.36 7.74
CA GLN A 16 6.14 2.28 7.48
C GLN A 16 6.39 1.83 6.04
N PHE A 17 7.26 2.56 5.36
CA PHE A 17 7.69 2.25 4.00
C PHE A 17 9.15 1.80 4.02
N ASP A 18 9.40 0.57 3.58
CA ASP A 18 10.76 0.02 3.51
C ASP A 18 11.16 -0.14 2.04
N THR A 19 12.20 0.56 1.62
CA THR A 19 12.75 0.39 0.28
C THR A 19 13.51 -0.93 0.22
N LEU A 20 13.00 -1.87 -0.58
CA LEU A 20 13.64 -3.18 -0.79
C LEU A 20 14.66 -3.11 -1.93
N ILE A 21 14.30 -2.40 -3.00
CA ILE A 21 15.17 -2.15 -4.15
C ILE A 21 15.13 -0.67 -4.44
N PRO A 22 16.29 0.02 -4.44
CA PRO A 22 16.33 1.42 -4.82
C PRO A 22 15.87 1.62 -6.26
N ASP A 23 15.43 2.83 -6.58
CA ASP A 23 14.87 3.13 -7.89
C ASP A 23 15.94 3.13 -8.99
N HIS A 24 15.87 2.11 -9.85
CA HIS A 24 16.69 1.96 -11.06
C HIS A 24 15.75 1.74 -12.26
N GLY A 25 14.67 2.52 -12.37
CA GLY A 25 13.58 2.32 -13.31
C GLY A 25 12.43 1.54 -12.72
N VAL A 26 12.71 0.68 -11.74
CA VAL A 26 11.70 0.00 -10.92
C VAL A 26 12.08 0.20 -9.46
N LYS A 27 11.13 0.61 -8.66
CA LYS A 27 11.29 0.76 -7.21
C LYS A 27 10.38 -0.25 -6.52
N ILE A 28 10.94 -1.01 -5.58
CA ILE A 28 10.16 -2.00 -4.81
C ILE A 28 10.22 -1.63 -3.34
N GLU A 29 9.05 -1.52 -2.72
CA GLU A 29 8.91 -1.16 -1.32
C GLU A 29 8.02 -2.14 -0.59
N ARG A 30 8.28 -2.33 0.70
CA ARG A 30 7.36 -2.98 1.61
C ARG A 30 6.67 -1.91 2.44
N ILE A 31 5.34 -1.97 2.51
CA ILE A 31 4.52 -1.05 3.30
C ILE A 31 3.91 -1.83 4.46
N LEU A 32 4.15 -1.38 5.68
CA LEU A 32 3.59 -1.97 6.88
C LEU A 32 2.53 -1.02 7.43
N SER A 33 1.31 -1.53 7.61
CA SER A 33 0.18 -0.76 8.15
C SER A 33 -0.43 -1.51 9.33
N THR A 34 -0.85 -0.76 10.34
CA THR A 34 -1.50 -1.30 11.55
C THR A 34 -2.78 -0.50 11.83
N GLY A 35 -3.66 -0.42 10.82
CA GLY A 35 -4.92 0.30 10.92
C GLY A 35 -4.90 1.73 10.37
N GLN A 36 -3.74 2.21 9.91
CA GLN A 36 -3.64 3.55 9.34
C GLN A 36 -4.41 3.64 8.03
N ILE A 37 -4.97 4.82 7.78
CA ILE A 37 -5.65 5.14 6.53
C ILE A 37 -5.15 6.49 6.01
N THR A 38 -5.41 6.74 4.73
CA THR A 38 -5.13 8.06 4.15
C THR A 38 -6.06 9.09 4.81
N PRO A 39 -5.55 10.24 5.28
CA PRO A 39 -6.40 11.28 5.84
C PRO A 39 -7.50 11.71 4.87
N GLU A 40 -8.67 12.04 5.41
CA GLU A 40 -9.80 12.48 4.61
C GLU A 40 -9.43 13.71 3.77
N GLY A 41 -9.85 13.71 2.52
CA GLY A 41 -9.55 14.80 1.58
C GLY A 41 -8.21 14.70 0.90
N GLU A 42 -7.35 13.75 1.30
CA GLU A 42 -6.07 13.54 0.66
C GLU A 42 -6.13 12.37 -0.33
N TRP A 43 -5.41 12.51 -1.44
CA TRP A 43 -5.35 11.52 -2.50
C TRP A 43 -3.91 11.30 -2.94
N TYR A 44 -3.55 10.05 -3.21
CA TYR A 44 -2.30 9.73 -3.90
C TYR A 44 -2.49 9.94 -5.40
N ASP A 45 -1.55 10.65 -6.00
CA ASP A 45 -1.51 10.90 -7.44
C ASP A 45 -0.05 10.77 -7.86
N GLN A 46 0.30 9.64 -8.44
CA GLN A 46 1.68 9.31 -8.76
C GLN A 46 1.90 9.39 -10.26
N ASP A 47 3.12 9.72 -10.65
CA ASP A 47 3.50 9.90 -12.05
C ASP A 47 3.95 8.60 -12.73
N ARG A 48 3.87 7.47 -12.01
CA ARG A 48 4.23 6.14 -12.52
C ARG A 48 3.14 5.15 -12.14
N ASP A 49 3.04 4.07 -12.94
CA ASP A 49 2.18 2.95 -12.58
C ASP A 49 2.67 2.30 -11.29
N GLU A 50 1.74 1.84 -10.48
CA GLU A 50 2.03 1.13 -9.24
C GLU A 50 1.36 -0.24 -9.27
N TRP A 51 2.14 -1.30 -9.08
CA TRP A 51 1.58 -2.63 -8.87
C TRP A 51 1.67 -2.96 -7.38
N VAL A 52 0.53 -3.31 -6.79
CA VAL A 52 0.41 -3.57 -5.35
C VAL A 52 -0.06 -4.99 -5.14
N ILE A 53 0.60 -5.72 -4.24
CA ILE A 53 0.13 -7.00 -3.75
C ILE A 53 0.00 -6.94 -2.23
N LEU A 54 -1.14 -7.41 -1.71
CA LEU A 54 -1.34 -7.52 -0.27
C LEU A 54 -0.89 -8.91 0.18
N LEU A 55 0.11 -8.98 1.06
CA LEU A 55 0.66 -10.24 1.52
C LEU A 55 -0.04 -10.76 2.78
N GLN A 56 -0.43 -9.86 3.68
CA GLN A 56 -1.09 -10.21 4.94
C GLN A 56 -2.17 -9.20 5.29
N GLY A 57 -3.25 -9.68 5.88
CA GLY A 57 -4.32 -8.83 6.38
C GLY A 57 -5.35 -8.49 5.31
N ASN A 58 -6.02 -7.38 5.52
CA ASN A 58 -7.06 -6.85 4.64
C ASN A 58 -6.86 -5.35 4.46
N ALA A 59 -7.22 -4.85 3.28
CA ALA A 59 -7.17 -3.44 2.98
C ALA A 59 -8.31 -3.06 2.05
N LYS A 60 -8.67 -1.78 2.03
CA LYS A 60 -9.64 -1.24 1.09
C LYS A 60 -9.10 0.05 0.51
N LEU A 61 -9.16 0.15 -0.81
CA LEU A 61 -8.77 1.34 -1.56
C LEU A 61 -10.02 1.99 -2.14
N GLU A 62 -9.95 3.31 -2.32
CA GLU A 62 -11.00 4.08 -2.99
C GLU A 62 -10.36 4.92 -4.08
N TYR A 63 -10.99 4.92 -5.26
CA TYR A 63 -10.64 5.81 -6.36
C TYR A 63 -11.47 7.09 -6.29
N GLU A 64 -10.99 8.15 -6.95
CA GLU A 64 -11.67 9.45 -6.95
C GLU A 64 -13.08 9.37 -7.54
N ASP A 65 -13.35 8.43 -8.45
CA ASP A 65 -14.66 8.21 -9.04
C ASP A 65 -15.66 7.52 -8.08
N GLY A 66 -15.24 7.19 -6.87
CA GLY A 66 -16.07 6.52 -5.88
C GLY A 66 -15.97 5.00 -5.88
N GLN A 67 -15.29 4.40 -6.85
CA GLN A 67 -15.09 2.95 -6.86
C GLN A 67 -14.22 2.53 -5.67
N THR A 68 -14.62 1.47 -4.98
CA THR A 68 -13.83 0.90 -3.88
C THR A 68 -13.39 -0.51 -4.22
N LEU A 69 -12.20 -0.87 -3.75
CA LEU A 69 -11.60 -2.19 -3.96
C LEU A 69 -11.20 -2.78 -2.61
N SER A 70 -11.69 -3.98 -2.31
CA SER A 70 -11.31 -4.71 -1.10
C SER A 70 -10.26 -5.74 -1.47
N LEU A 71 -9.15 -5.73 -0.72
CA LEU A 71 -8.03 -6.63 -0.93
C LEU A 71 -7.87 -7.55 0.27
N LYS A 72 -7.61 -8.81 0.00
CA LYS A 72 -7.21 -9.81 1.00
C LYS A 72 -5.86 -10.38 0.62
N SER A 73 -5.26 -11.18 1.49
CA SER A 73 -3.94 -11.77 1.27
C SER A 73 -3.86 -12.43 -0.10
N GLY A 74 -2.86 -12.06 -0.87
CA GLY A 74 -2.61 -12.56 -2.23
C GLY A 74 -3.24 -11.73 -3.33
N ASP A 75 -4.17 -10.85 -3.01
CA ASP A 75 -4.78 -9.97 -4.03
C ASP A 75 -3.76 -8.93 -4.49
N HIS A 76 -3.79 -8.61 -5.76
CA HIS A 76 -2.92 -7.62 -6.35
C HIS A 76 -3.69 -6.75 -7.34
N ILE A 77 -3.17 -5.55 -7.58
CA ILE A 77 -3.80 -4.60 -8.48
C ILE A 77 -2.75 -3.71 -9.11
N LEU A 78 -2.96 -3.34 -10.38
CA LEU A 78 -2.20 -2.30 -11.03
C LEU A 78 -2.97 -0.99 -10.94
N ILE A 79 -2.33 0.03 -10.34
CA ILE A 79 -2.89 1.37 -10.28
C ILE A 79 -2.15 2.21 -11.31
N PRO A 80 -2.82 2.63 -12.39
CA PRO A 80 -2.17 3.43 -13.44
C PRO A 80 -1.68 4.77 -12.91
N ALA A 81 -0.64 5.30 -13.56
CA ALA A 81 -0.14 6.65 -13.28
C ALA A 81 -1.31 7.66 -13.31
N HIS A 82 -1.27 8.61 -12.38
CA HIS A 82 -2.25 9.70 -12.25
C HIS A 82 -3.68 9.25 -11.92
N LYS A 83 -3.90 7.96 -11.62
CA LYS A 83 -5.19 7.54 -11.11
C LYS A 83 -5.23 7.79 -9.61
N LYS A 84 -5.96 8.83 -9.20
CA LYS A 84 -6.05 9.23 -7.80
C LYS A 84 -6.72 8.15 -6.96
N HIS A 85 -6.08 7.80 -5.85
CA HIS A 85 -6.56 6.75 -4.95
C HIS A 85 -6.18 7.08 -3.51
N ARG A 86 -6.85 6.41 -2.59
CA ARG A 86 -6.56 6.52 -1.15
C ARG A 86 -6.83 5.20 -0.46
N VAL A 87 -6.21 5.00 0.69
CA VAL A 87 -6.44 3.84 1.55
C VAL A 87 -7.51 4.21 2.56
N VAL A 88 -8.65 3.52 2.53
CA VAL A 88 -9.77 3.79 3.44
C VAL A 88 -9.89 2.77 4.55
N TYR A 89 -9.16 1.66 4.48
CA TYR A 89 -9.13 0.66 5.54
C TYR A 89 -7.83 -0.15 5.46
N THR A 90 -7.21 -0.38 6.61
CA THR A 90 -6.17 -1.41 6.77
C THR A 90 -6.46 -2.15 8.07
N SER A 91 -6.24 -3.47 8.07
CA SER A 91 -6.42 -4.28 9.26
C SER A 91 -5.32 -4.03 10.29
N THR A 92 -5.63 -4.25 11.53
CA THR A 92 -4.68 -4.13 12.66
C THR A 92 -3.93 -5.43 12.92
#